data_c6b96d536094692571b28335546d0d84
#
_entry.id   c6b96d536094692571b28335546d0d84
#
_cell.length_a   1.000
_cell.length_b   1.000
_cell.length_c   1.000
_cell.angle_alpha   90.00
_cell.angle_beta   90.00
_cell.angle_gamma   90.00
#
_symmetry.space_group_name_H-M   'P 1'
#
loop_
_entity.id
_entity.type
_entity.pdbx_description
1 polymer ?
#
loop_
_entity_poly.entity_id
_entity_poly.type
_entity_poly.pdbx_seq_one_letter_code
_entity_poly.pdbx_strand_id
1 'polypeptide(L)'
;MIRRATVLGALLSLAAGCCDSSFGEPDDGAQPPPRTETIAALRALYAGETFPVTGDITVEGTVTSSDRARNFYRSLCIEDGNAAIEVMAGIDQLHNDYPAGCRVTLRLEGLAVGESRGVLQAGRLPDPGSGYATDYIGSKP
;
A
#
# COMPACT_ATOMS: atom_id res chain seq x y z
N MET A 1 56.13 -52.49 6.70
CA MET A 1 55.02 -52.07 7.60
C MET A 1 54.56 -50.69 7.10
N ILE A 2 53.44 -50.63 6.40
CA ILE A 2 52.89 -49.38 5.85
C ILE A 2 51.75 -48.95 6.76
N ARG A 3 51.96 -47.86 7.49
CA ARG A 3 50.88 -47.25 8.33
C ARG A 3 50.03 -46.37 7.43
N ARG A 4 48.80 -46.77 7.22
CA ARG A 4 47.76 -45.97 6.57
C ARG A 4 47.26 -44.90 7.56
N ALA A 5 47.55 -43.63 7.23
CA ALA A 5 46.97 -42.50 7.90
C ALA A 5 45.57 -42.23 7.32
N THR A 6 44.56 -42.44 8.12
CA THR A 6 43.18 -42.10 7.75
C THR A 6 42.97 -40.62 8.03
N VAL A 7 42.82 -39.84 6.97
CA VAL A 7 42.44 -38.43 7.06
C VAL A 7 40.95 -38.38 7.27
N LEU A 8 40.52 -38.01 8.47
CA LEU A 8 39.12 -37.76 8.82
C LEU A 8 38.76 -36.36 8.32
N GLY A 9 38.11 -36.29 7.17
CA GLY A 9 37.56 -35.04 6.64
C GLY A 9 36.35 -34.60 7.48
N ALA A 10 36.53 -33.49 8.22
CA ALA A 10 35.44 -32.85 8.91
C ALA A 10 34.56 -32.11 7.88
N LEU A 11 33.39 -32.65 7.61
CA LEU A 11 32.37 -32.01 6.78
C LEU A 11 31.73 -30.88 7.61
N LEU A 12 32.15 -29.64 7.32
CA LEU A 12 31.56 -28.44 7.91
C LEU A 12 30.21 -28.17 7.22
N SER A 13 29.13 -28.64 7.81
CA SER A 13 27.78 -28.32 7.37
C SER A 13 27.49 -26.86 7.71
N LEU A 14 27.55 -25.98 6.70
CA LEU A 14 26.95 -24.66 6.81
C LEU A 14 25.43 -24.84 6.89
N ALA A 15 24.90 -24.75 8.10
CA ALA A 15 23.47 -24.53 8.28
C ALA A 15 23.15 -23.13 7.76
N ALA A 16 22.63 -23.05 6.53
CA ALA A 16 21.94 -21.88 6.06
C ALA A 16 20.70 -21.69 6.92
N GLY A 17 20.81 -20.87 7.96
CA GLY A 17 19.67 -20.38 8.72
C GLY A 17 18.83 -19.50 7.79
N CYS A 18 17.82 -20.07 7.16
CA CYS A 18 16.72 -19.29 6.65
C CYS A 18 16.09 -18.60 7.87
N CYS A 19 16.34 -17.31 8.03
CA CYS A 19 15.49 -16.46 8.85
C CYS A 19 14.14 -16.39 8.15
N ASP A 20 13.29 -17.35 8.43
CA ASP A 20 11.87 -17.28 8.13
C ASP A 20 11.28 -16.34 9.18
N SER A 21 11.41 -15.03 8.93
CA SER A 21 10.71 -14.01 9.67
C SER A 21 9.28 -13.93 9.15
N SER A 22 8.52 -14.98 9.32
CA SER A 22 7.08 -14.90 9.26
C SER A 22 6.63 -14.12 10.51
N PHE A 23 6.70 -12.79 10.41
CA PHE A 23 5.86 -11.96 11.25
C PHE A 23 4.44 -12.28 10.81
N GLY A 24 3.73 -13.11 11.56
CA GLY A 24 2.33 -13.33 11.33
C GLY A 24 1.63 -11.97 11.42
N GLU A 25 1.07 -11.52 10.31
CA GLU A 25 0.06 -10.47 10.38
C GLU A 25 -0.95 -10.92 11.43
N PRO A 26 -1.44 -10.02 12.30
CA PRO A 26 -2.54 -10.34 13.17
C PRO A 26 -3.68 -10.82 12.28
N ASP A 27 -3.90 -12.13 12.28
CA ASP A 27 -5.01 -12.74 11.55
C ASP A 27 -6.29 -12.38 12.31
N ASP A 28 -6.89 -11.26 11.95
CA ASP A 28 -8.23 -10.89 12.38
C ASP A 28 -9.30 -11.68 11.63
N GLY A 29 -8.90 -12.64 10.81
CA GLY A 29 -9.77 -13.51 10.03
C GLY A 29 -10.51 -12.82 8.90
N ALA A 30 -10.33 -11.51 8.71
CA ALA A 30 -10.90 -10.76 7.62
C ALA A 30 -9.98 -10.77 6.42
N GLN A 31 -10.29 -11.61 5.44
CA GLN A 31 -9.59 -11.57 4.17
C GLN A 31 -9.94 -10.27 3.44
N PRO A 32 -8.95 -9.48 3.00
CA PRO A 32 -9.23 -8.24 2.27
C PRO A 32 -10.06 -8.56 1.01
N PRO A 33 -10.97 -7.66 0.61
CA PRO A 33 -11.76 -7.87 -0.59
C PRO A 33 -10.85 -7.99 -1.81
N PRO A 34 -11.21 -8.81 -2.80
CA PRO A 34 -10.42 -8.94 -4.01
C PRO A 34 -10.37 -7.63 -4.78
N ARG A 35 -9.23 -7.33 -5.38
CA ARG A 35 -9.09 -6.21 -6.29
C ARG A 35 -10.02 -6.37 -7.49
N THR A 36 -10.81 -5.33 -7.79
CA THR A 36 -11.70 -5.30 -8.96
C THR A 36 -11.13 -4.51 -10.12
N GLU A 37 -10.30 -3.48 -9.83
CA GLU A 37 -9.74 -2.58 -10.82
C GLU A 37 -8.24 -2.29 -10.57
N THR A 38 -7.54 -1.83 -11.61
CA THR A 38 -6.18 -1.31 -11.50
C THR A 38 -6.20 0.18 -11.19
N ILE A 39 -5.12 0.70 -10.58
CA ILE A 39 -4.97 2.15 -10.36
C ILE A 39 -4.93 2.89 -11.72
N ALA A 40 -4.35 2.29 -12.75
CA ALA A 40 -4.34 2.86 -14.10
C ALA A 40 -5.75 2.96 -14.71
N ALA A 41 -6.60 1.93 -14.52
CA ALA A 41 -7.99 1.97 -14.95
C ALA A 41 -8.79 3.06 -14.20
N LEU A 42 -8.57 3.16 -12.90
CA LEU A 42 -9.17 4.23 -12.09
C LEU A 42 -8.75 5.62 -12.57
N ARG A 43 -7.46 5.81 -12.91
CA ARG A 43 -6.97 7.06 -13.48
C ARG A 43 -7.65 7.40 -14.83
N ALA A 44 -7.93 6.38 -15.64
CA ALA A 44 -8.59 6.57 -16.93
C ALA A 44 -10.05 7.06 -16.80
N LEU A 45 -10.68 6.87 -15.65
CA LEU A 45 -12.01 7.42 -15.36
C LEU A 45 -12.00 8.91 -15.03
N TYR A 46 -10.85 9.46 -14.67
CA TYR A 46 -10.71 10.89 -14.34
C TYR A 46 -10.76 11.74 -15.63
N ALA A 47 -11.76 12.60 -15.73
CA ALA A 47 -12.01 13.44 -16.89
C ALA A 47 -11.72 14.94 -16.63
N GLY A 48 -10.87 15.25 -15.65
CA GLY A 48 -10.50 16.63 -15.30
C GLY A 48 -11.27 17.21 -14.11
N GLU A 49 -12.25 16.48 -13.59
CA GLU A 49 -13.03 16.89 -12.42
C GLU A 49 -13.11 15.74 -11.41
N THR A 50 -13.12 16.08 -10.13
CA THR A 50 -13.32 15.11 -9.05
C THR A 50 -14.69 14.46 -9.18
N PHE A 51 -14.73 13.14 -9.07
CA PHE A 51 -15.96 12.38 -9.19
C PHE A 51 -16.15 11.43 -8.00
N PRO A 52 -17.39 11.22 -7.53
CA PRO A 52 -17.71 10.22 -6.53
C PRO A 52 -17.67 8.82 -7.15
N VAL A 53 -17.13 7.86 -6.39
CA VAL A 53 -17.15 6.45 -6.78
C VAL A 53 -18.43 5.81 -6.24
N THR A 54 -19.32 5.40 -7.13
CA THR A 54 -20.62 4.80 -6.78
C THR A 54 -20.66 3.30 -6.92
N GLY A 55 -19.65 2.71 -7.59
CA GLY A 55 -19.54 1.27 -7.80
C GLY A 55 -18.62 0.61 -6.77
N ASP A 56 -18.71 -0.71 -6.65
CA ASP A 56 -17.81 -1.51 -5.81
C ASP A 56 -16.44 -1.66 -6.51
N ILE A 57 -15.67 -0.57 -6.46
CA ILE A 57 -14.31 -0.51 -7.00
C ILE A 57 -13.32 -0.70 -5.85
N THR A 58 -12.46 -1.70 -6.00
CA THR A 58 -11.38 -2.01 -5.07
C THR A 58 -10.07 -2.06 -5.84
N VAL A 59 -9.09 -1.28 -5.39
CA VAL A 59 -7.73 -1.28 -5.92
C VAL A 59 -6.76 -1.82 -4.87
N GLU A 60 -5.65 -2.37 -5.34
CA GLU A 60 -4.59 -2.88 -4.48
C GLU A 60 -3.26 -2.30 -4.93
N GLY A 61 -2.42 -1.96 -3.97
CA GLY A 61 -1.09 -1.46 -4.27
C GLY A 61 -0.13 -1.64 -3.10
N THR A 62 1.14 -1.39 -3.37
CA THR A 62 2.20 -1.39 -2.36
C THR A 62 2.47 0.04 -1.92
N VAL A 63 2.59 0.26 -0.61
CA VAL A 63 2.94 1.57 -0.05
C VAL A 63 4.34 1.96 -0.49
N THR A 64 4.46 3.07 -1.18
CA THR A 64 5.73 3.63 -1.63
C THR A 64 6.17 4.84 -0.85
N SER A 65 5.23 5.61 -0.31
CA SER A 65 5.50 6.83 0.48
C SER A 65 4.42 7.03 1.53
N SER A 66 4.83 7.50 2.70
CA SER A 66 3.94 7.75 3.83
C SER A 66 4.37 9.00 4.61
N ASP A 67 3.68 9.29 5.69
CA ASP A 67 3.90 10.45 6.56
C ASP A 67 5.15 10.36 7.46
N ARG A 68 5.93 9.27 7.37
CA ARG A 68 7.11 9.05 8.24
C ARG A 68 8.14 10.16 8.15
N ALA A 69 8.43 10.63 6.93
CA ALA A 69 9.38 11.71 6.68
C ALA A 69 8.72 13.10 6.70
N ARG A 70 7.43 13.19 7.04
CA ARG A 70 6.62 14.41 7.05
C ARG A 70 6.52 15.11 5.68
N ASN A 71 6.82 14.42 4.60
CA ASN A 71 6.64 14.89 3.22
C ASN A 71 5.19 14.75 2.76
N PHE A 72 4.48 13.79 3.36
CA PHE A 72 3.04 13.57 3.18
C PHE A 72 2.35 13.88 4.50
N TYR A 73 1.30 14.66 4.46
CA TYR A 73 0.56 15.01 5.65
C TYR A 73 -0.73 14.20 5.71
N ARG A 74 -0.77 13.24 6.64
CA ARG A 74 -1.92 12.34 6.86
C ARG A 74 -2.36 11.58 5.62
N SER A 75 -1.43 11.31 4.71
CA SER A 75 -1.67 10.56 3.49
C SER A 75 -0.56 9.56 3.23
N LEU A 76 -0.81 8.61 2.36
CA LEU A 76 0.17 7.65 1.87
C LEU A 76 -0.04 7.42 0.38
N CYS A 77 1.02 7.01 -0.32
CA CYS A 77 0.94 6.63 -1.72
C CYS A 77 1.03 5.11 -1.86
N ILE A 78 0.16 4.55 -2.68
CA ILE A 78 0.22 3.16 -3.11
C ILE A 78 0.40 3.08 -4.62
N GLU A 79 1.13 2.06 -5.09
CA GLU A 79 1.30 1.79 -6.52
C GLU A 79 1.12 0.30 -6.83
N ASP A 80 0.60 0.01 -8.01
CA ASP A 80 0.35 -1.35 -8.51
C ASP A 80 1.34 -1.79 -9.62
N GLY A 81 2.45 -1.05 -9.79
CA GLY A 81 3.46 -1.27 -10.82
C GLY A 81 3.18 -0.56 -12.15
N ASN A 82 1.95 -0.07 -12.38
CA ASN A 82 1.57 0.66 -13.59
C ASN A 82 1.18 2.11 -13.30
N ALA A 83 0.61 2.36 -12.14
CA ALA A 83 0.17 3.68 -11.70
C ALA A 83 0.22 3.79 -10.18
N ALA A 84 0.11 5.02 -9.68
CA ALA A 84 0.08 5.33 -8.26
C ALA A 84 -1.12 6.22 -7.94
N ILE A 85 -1.57 6.14 -6.67
CA ILE A 85 -2.62 6.97 -6.11
C ILE A 85 -2.25 7.39 -4.70
N GLU A 86 -2.50 8.63 -4.34
CA GLU A 86 -2.40 9.14 -2.99
C GLU A 86 -3.72 8.89 -2.24
N VAL A 87 -3.64 8.24 -1.09
CA VAL A 87 -4.79 7.98 -0.21
C VAL A 87 -4.81 9.05 0.87
N MET A 88 -5.84 9.88 0.86
CA MET A 88 -6.05 10.99 1.78
C MET A 88 -6.69 10.50 3.09
N ALA A 89 -5.97 9.72 3.86
CA ALA A 89 -6.52 9.04 5.05
C ALA A 89 -6.94 10.00 6.17
N GLY A 90 -6.20 11.07 6.40
CA GLY A 90 -6.55 12.05 7.43
C GLY A 90 -6.15 11.65 8.85
N ILE A 91 -5.29 10.66 9.01
CA ILE A 91 -4.82 10.11 10.28
C ILE A 91 -3.31 10.32 10.40
N ASP A 92 -2.85 10.64 11.61
CA ASP A 92 -1.42 10.79 11.89
C ASP A 92 -0.74 9.43 12.07
N GLN A 93 0.57 9.38 11.76
CA GLN A 93 1.43 8.22 11.98
C GLN A 93 1.00 6.98 11.18
N LEU A 94 0.49 7.16 9.97
CA LEU A 94 0.11 6.08 9.06
C LEU A 94 1.25 5.08 8.80
N HIS A 95 2.50 5.53 8.86
CA HIS A 95 3.68 4.69 8.68
C HIS A 95 3.86 3.58 9.72
N ASN A 96 3.19 3.67 10.87
CA ASN A 96 3.22 2.62 11.88
C ASN A 96 2.34 1.43 11.47
N ASP A 97 1.19 1.71 10.85
CA ASP A 97 0.24 0.68 10.40
C ASP A 97 0.52 0.25 8.96
N TYR A 98 0.98 1.19 8.13
CA TYR A 98 1.25 0.99 6.70
C TYR A 98 2.68 1.40 6.35
N PRO A 99 3.68 0.60 6.77
CA PRO A 99 5.08 0.88 6.42
C PRO A 99 5.30 0.75 4.91
N ALA A 100 6.32 1.44 4.41
CA ALA A 100 6.72 1.30 3.01
C ALA A 100 7.01 -0.17 2.67
N GLY A 101 6.47 -0.63 1.54
CA GLY A 101 6.56 -2.01 1.10
C GLY A 101 5.36 -2.88 1.52
N CYS A 102 4.50 -2.44 2.44
CA CYS A 102 3.30 -3.20 2.76
C CYS A 102 2.25 -3.09 1.64
N ARG A 103 1.45 -4.13 1.51
CA ARG A 103 0.35 -4.20 0.54
C ARG A 103 -0.92 -3.65 1.18
N VAL A 104 -1.62 -2.77 0.47
CA VAL A 104 -2.88 -2.16 0.91
C VAL A 104 -3.95 -2.40 -0.13
N THR A 105 -5.11 -2.80 0.33
CA THR A 105 -6.33 -2.89 -0.47
C THR A 105 -7.26 -1.74 -0.08
N LEU A 106 -7.63 -0.93 -1.05
CA LEU A 106 -8.46 0.25 -0.86
C LEU A 106 -9.81 0.06 -1.55
N ARG A 107 -10.88 0.02 -0.77
CA ARG A 107 -12.25 0.06 -1.27
C ARG A 107 -12.67 1.51 -1.49
N LEU A 108 -13.10 1.83 -2.70
CA LEU A 108 -13.39 3.20 -3.12
C LEU A 108 -14.87 3.56 -3.08
N GLU A 109 -15.77 2.59 -2.89
CA GLU A 109 -17.20 2.85 -2.80
C GLU A 109 -17.52 3.90 -1.73
N GLY A 110 -18.23 4.96 -2.13
CA GLY A 110 -18.55 6.09 -1.24
C GLY A 110 -17.43 7.11 -1.06
N LEU A 111 -16.26 6.89 -1.66
CA LEU A 111 -15.18 7.85 -1.73
C LEU A 111 -15.25 8.66 -3.04
N ALA A 112 -14.34 9.59 -3.19
CA ALA A 112 -14.14 10.36 -4.41
C ALA A 112 -12.72 10.20 -4.93
N VAL A 113 -12.58 10.34 -6.24
CA VAL A 113 -11.30 10.37 -6.94
C VAL A 113 -11.14 11.70 -7.62
N GLY A 114 -10.03 12.36 -7.37
CA GLY A 114 -9.64 13.63 -7.94
C GLY A 114 -8.17 13.68 -8.29
N GLU A 115 -7.70 14.80 -8.79
CA GLU A 115 -6.29 15.00 -9.09
C GLU A 115 -5.83 16.35 -8.52
N SER A 116 -4.71 16.34 -7.83
CA SER A 116 -4.03 17.53 -7.36
C SER A 116 -2.61 17.56 -7.92
N ARG A 117 -2.28 18.58 -8.70
CA ARG A 117 -0.94 18.78 -9.27
C ARG A 117 -0.38 17.57 -10.04
N GLY A 118 -1.25 16.87 -10.78
CA GLY A 118 -0.88 15.68 -11.54
C GLY A 118 -0.87 14.37 -10.72
N VAL A 119 -1.18 14.43 -9.42
CA VAL A 119 -1.26 13.26 -8.55
C VAL A 119 -2.72 12.87 -8.36
N LEU A 120 -3.06 11.64 -8.75
CA LEU A 120 -4.38 11.07 -8.50
C LEU A 120 -4.56 10.86 -6.99
N GLN A 121 -5.70 11.30 -6.46
CA GLN A 121 -6.02 11.20 -5.03
C GLN A 121 -7.33 10.45 -4.83
N ALA A 122 -7.35 9.56 -3.82
CA ALA A 122 -8.57 8.97 -3.28
C ALA A 122 -8.83 9.58 -1.90
N GLY A 123 -10.03 10.08 -1.71
CA GLY A 123 -10.43 10.71 -0.47
C GLY A 123 -11.96 10.83 -0.39
N ARG A 124 -12.42 11.67 0.50
CA ARG A 124 -13.84 12.04 0.56
C ARG A 124 -14.13 13.13 -0.47
N LEU A 125 -15.38 13.21 -0.93
CA LEU A 125 -15.81 14.32 -1.78
C LEU A 125 -15.62 15.65 -1.03
N PRO A 126 -14.90 16.62 -1.59
CA PRO A 126 -14.62 17.88 -0.91
C PRO A 126 -15.87 18.76 -0.83
N ASP A 127 -15.90 19.66 0.15
CA ASP A 127 -16.95 20.65 0.24
C ASP A 127 -16.94 21.58 -1.00
N PRO A 128 -18.11 21.97 -1.51
CA PRO A 128 -18.21 22.89 -2.63
C PRO A 128 -17.46 24.19 -2.34
N GLY A 129 -16.56 24.58 -3.25
CA GLY A 129 -15.77 25.81 -3.13
C GLY A 129 -14.54 25.73 -2.24
N SER A 130 -14.21 24.57 -1.68
CA SER A 130 -12.99 24.37 -0.88
C SER A 130 -11.69 24.53 -1.67
N GLY A 131 -11.74 24.30 -2.98
CA GLY A 131 -10.57 24.32 -3.85
C GLY A 131 -9.67 23.08 -3.75
N TYR A 132 -10.06 22.08 -2.95
CA TYR A 132 -9.36 20.80 -2.85
C TYR A 132 -9.87 19.80 -3.88
N ALA A 133 -8.99 18.92 -4.35
CA ALA A 133 -9.37 17.84 -5.25
C ALA A 133 -10.17 16.74 -4.50
N THR A 134 -9.72 16.39 -3.28
CA THR A 134 -10.41 15.48 -2.37
C THR A 134 -10.20 15.95 -0.94
N ASP A 135 -11.05 15.53 -0.02
CA ASP A 135 -10.91 15.76 1.41
C ASP A 135 -10.44 14.49 2.12
N TYR A 136 -10.03 14.60 3.38
CA TYR A 136 -9.59 13.47 4.18
C TYR A 136 -10.73 12.50 4.49
N ILE A 137 -10.42 11.21 4.41
CA ILE A 137 -11.37 10.14 4.73
C ILE A 137 -11.71 10.15 6.23
N GLY A 138 -10.71 10.42 7.07
CA GLY A 138 -10.85 10.42 8.53
C GLY A 138 -10.82 9.02 9.15
N SER A 139 -10.45 8.01 8.38
CA SER A 139 -10.31 6.63 8.83
C SER A 139 -9.12 5.96 8.15
N LYS A 140 -8.67 4.84 8.71
CA LYS A 140 -7.64 4.01 8.06
C LYS A 140 -8.23 3.36 6.81
N PRO A 141 -7.40 3.21 5.76
CA PRO A 141 -7.75 2.43 4.60
C PRO A 141 -8.10 0.99 4.90
#